data_2cf3306ccaf7b7b0e2b46fe80af8fabf
#
_entry.id   2cf3306ccaf7b7b0e2b46fe80af8fabf
#
_cell.length_a   1.000
_cell.length_b   1.000
_cell.length_c   1.000
_cell.angle_alpha   90.00
_cell.angle_beta   90.00
_cell.angle_gamma   90.00
#
_symmetry.space_group_name_H-M   'P 1'
#
loop_
_entity.id
_entity.type
_entity.pdbx_description
1 polymer ?
#
loop_
_entity_poly.entity_id
_entity_poly.type
_entity_poly.pdbx_seq_one_letter_code
_entity_poly.pdbx_strand_id
1 'polypeptide(L)'
;NNNPILISLILSKKVLGKYLYYTPRGPLLKKTANREEAYAFYLTEIKKYLKAKNAILFKFDPLIEYIKHDKEGNTTTEDNNQQFVDFLKKNGAKHRGFTIGYTDEAQFRWSYALDIKNRTFEDLTKDMNSRCKRSIKKAEKYPLMVKDVTDKTIKDFKDIMESTAERQHHGDRTLSYYQTLKCQLKDIIRMCLVYLDKEKFIDDINRGKYSIDEKVLDIIKNDERIMIPISAGIFIFDKNRFNYVYGGTYAEYFSLMAPY
;
A
#
# COMPACT_ATOMS: atom_id res chain seq x y z
N ASN A 1 -7.38 -12.47 -32.78
CA ASN A 1 -8.03 -12.41 -31.47
C ASN A 1 -7.14 -11.67 -30.48
N ASN A 2 -7.40 -10.36 -30.27
CA ASN A 2 -6.63 -9.52 -29.34
C ASN A 2 -7.09 -9.66 -27.88
N ASN A 3 -7.30 -10.89 -27.41
CA ASN A 3 -7.74 -11.13 -26.03
C ASN A 3 -6.61 -11.81 -25.25
N PRO A 4 -5.78 -11.03 -24.52
CA PRO A 4 -4.62 -11.58 -23.84
C PRO A 4 -5.04 -12.57 -22.74
N ILE A 5 -4.35 -13.68 -22.67
CA ILE A 5 -4.54 -14.70 -21.64
C ILE A 5 -3.68 -14.39 -20.41
N LEU A 6 -2.49 -13.84 -20.67
CA LEU A 6 -1.52 -13.50 -19.64
C LEU A 6 -0.87 -12.14 -19.97
N ILE A 7 -0.67 -11.31 -18.95
CA ILE A 7 -0.02 -10.00 -19.06
C ILE A 7 1.08 -9.91 -18.02
N SER A 8 2.23 -9.37 -18.39
CA SER A 8 3.37 -9.20 -17.49
C SER A 8 3.98 -7.80 -17.65
N LEU A 9 4.11 -7.08 -16.53
CA LEU A 9 4.98 -5.92 -16.43
C LEU A 9 6.39 -6.41 -16.12
N ILE A 10 7.38 -6.00 -16.92
CA ILE A 10 8.76 -6.41 -16.71
C ILE A 10 9.62 -5.18 -16.46
N LEU A 11 10.15 -5.07 -15.25
CA LEU A 11 11.12 -4.06 -14.86
C LEU A 11 12.53 -4.58 -15.15
N SER A 12 13.45 -3.68 -15.49
CA SER A 12 14.85 -4.04 -15.69
C SER A 12 15.79 -3.12 -14.93
N LYS A 13 16.90 -3.69 -14.44
CA LYS A 13 18.00 -2.95 -13.82
C LYS A 13 19.32 -3.44 -14.44
N LYS A 14 20.12 -2.49 -14.96
CA LYS A 14 21.46 -2.80 -15.49
C LYS A 14 22.46 -2.96 -14.34
N VAL A 15 23.22 -4.05 -14.38
CA VAL A 15 24.25 -4.37 -13.39
C VAL A 15 25.45 -4.98 -14.14
N LEU A 16 26.61 -4.34 -14.08
CA LEU A 16 27.87 -4.80 -14.71
C LEU A 16 27.69 -5.23 -16.18
N GLY A 17 27.02 -4.39 -16.98
CA GLY A 17 26.81 -4.65 -18.40
C GLY A 17 25.69 -5.65 -18.75
N LYS A 18 25.12 -6.32 -17.77
CA LYS A 18 24.00 -7.27 -17.90
C LYS A 18 22.74 -6.74 -17.26
N TYR A 19 21.64 -7.48 -17.31
CA TYR A 19 20.36 -7.03 -16.78
C TYR A 19 19.75 -8.01 -15.80
N LEU A 20 19.21 -7.46 -14.72
CA LEU A 20 18.26 -8.11 -13.82
C LEU A 20 16.86 -7.73 -14.26
N TYR A 21 15.98 -8.71 -14.38
CA TYR A 21 14.57 -8.49 -14.73
C TYR A 21 13.66 -8.93 -13.59
N TYR A 22 12.59 -8.17 -13.36
CA TYR A 22 11.62 -8.46 -12.32
C TYR A 22 10.19 -8.16 -12.77
N THR A 23 9.31 -9.10 -12.50
CA THR A 23 7.87 -8.95 -12.72
C THR A 23 7.17 -8.91 -11.35
N PRO A 24 6.96 -7.69 -10.76
CA PRO A 24 6.29 -7.57 -9.47
C PRO A 24 4.81 -7.93 -9.58
N ARG A 25 4.31 -8.72 -8.65
CA ARG A 25 2.90 -9.19 -8.60
C ARG A 25 2.39 -9.80 -9.89
N GLY A 26 3.27 -10.30 -10.71
CA GLY A 26 2.93 -10.87 -12.00
C GLY A 26 3.68 -12.16 -12.31
N PRO A 27 3.36 -12.78 -13.46
CA PRO A 27 2.37 -12.35 -14.45
C PRO A 27 0.92 -12.45 -13.97
N LEU A 28 0.03 -11.61 -14.53
CA LEU A 28 -1.40 -11.67 -14.31
C LEU A 28 -2.03 -12.61 -15.33
N LEU A 29 -2.86 -13.52 -14.86
CA LEU A 29 -3.53 -14.52 -15.67
C LEU A 29 -5.04 -14.25 -15.74
N LYS A 30 -5.63 -14.45 -16.91
CA LYS A 30 -7.08 -14.42 -17.08
C LYS A 30 -7.73 -15.57 -16.28
N LYS A 31 -8.77 -15.27 -15.49
CA LYS A 31 -9.42 -16.23 -14.61
C LYS A 31 -9.92 -17.53 -15.30
N THR A 32 -10.25 -17.44 -16.59
CA THR A 32 -10.78 -18.57 -17.38
C THR A 32 -9.69 -19.40 -18.06
N ALA A 33 -8.41 -19.04 -17.91
CA ALA A 33 -7.29 -19.74 -18.54
C ALA A 33 -6.80 -20.90 -17.67
N ASN A 34 -6.31 -21.95 -18.33
CA ASN A 34 -5.58 -23.00 -17.64
C ASN A 34 -4.25 -22.42 -17.09
N ARG A 35 -4.15 -22.44 -15.76
CA ARG A 35 -3.02 -21.80 -15.07
C ARG A 35 -1.68 -22.43 -15.40
N GLU A 36 -1.60 -23.74 -15.32
CA GLU A 36 -0.34 -24.46 -15.54
C GLU A 36 0.15 -24.35 -16.98
N GLU A 37 -0.74 -24.54 -17.93
CA GLU A 37 -0.43 -24.41 -19.36
C GLU A 37 0.05 -22.99 -19.70
N ALA A 38 -0.66 -21.96 -19.22
CA ALA A 38 -0.27 -20.57 -19.44
C ALA A 38 1.08 -20.22 -18.82
N TYR A 39 1.37 -20.72 -17.62
CA TYR A 39 2.68 -20.49 -16.97
C TYR A 39 3.80 -21.28 -17.60
N ALA A 40 3.58 -22.51 -18.06
CA ALA A 40 4.57 -23.29 -18.80
C ALA A 40 4.99 -22.57 -20.10
N PHE A 41 3.99 -22.12 -20.86
CA PHE A 41 4.22 -21.31 -22.04
C PHE A 41 4.97 -20.00 -21.72
N TYR A 42 4.49 -19.24 -20.73
CA TYR A 42 5.12 -17.99 -20.32
C TYR A 42 6.58 -18.18 -19.90
N LEU A 43 6.89 -19.16 -19.05
CA LEU A 43 8.27 -19.40 -18.60
C LEU A 43 9.19 -19.80 -19.75
N THR A 44 8.67 -20.54 -20.72
CA THR A 44 9.43 -20.91 -21.92
C THR A 44 9.75 -19.69 -22.77
N GLU A 45 8.75 -18.89 -23.09
CA GLU A 45 8.92 -17.74 -24.00
C GLU A 45 9.67 -16.59 -23.33
N ILE A 46 9.40 -16.28 -22.06
CA ILE A 46 10.11 -15.22 -21.34
C ILE A 46 11.61 -15.54 -21.20
N LYS A 47 11.95 -16.81 -20.99
CA LYS A 47 13.35 -17.25 -20.92
C LYS A 47 14.09 -16.99 -22.22
N LYS A 48 13.48 -17.32 -23.37
CA LYS A 48 14.03 -17.02 -24.70
C LYS A 48 14.21 -15.52 -24.91
N TYR A 49 13.16 -14.74 -24.64
CA TYR A 49 13.15 -13.29 -24.80
C TYR A 49 14.22 -12.61 -23.94
N LEU A 50 14.31 -12.95 -22.67
CA LEU A 50 15.25 -12.31 -21.75
C LEU A 50 16.70 -12.75 -21.98
N LYS A 51 16.93 -13.99 -22.44
CA LYS A 51 18.27 -14.44 -22.87
C LYS A 51 18.81 -13.57 -23.99
N ALA A 52 17.99 -13.23 -24.99
CA ALA A 52 18.34 -12.31 -26.06
C ALA A 52 18.57 -10.87 -25.59
N LYS A 53 18.17 -10.52 -24.39
CA LYS A 53 18.35 -9.20 -23.76
C LYS A 53 19.45 -9.17 -22.68
N ASN A 54 20.42 -10.11 -22.74
CA ASN A 54 21.52 -10.22 -21.80
C ASN A 54 21.08 -10.31 -20.30
N ALA A 55 20.00 -11.03 -20.06
CA ALA A 55 19.53 -11.28 -18.70
C ALA A 55 20.46 -12.25 -17.95
N ILE A 56 20.78 -11.91 -16.71
CA ILE A 56 21.46 -12.81 -15.75
C ILE A 56 20.50 -13.39 -14.72
N LEU A 57 19.39 -12.68 -14.46
CA LEU A 57 18.36 -13.11 -13.52
C LEU A 57 17.00 -12.59 -13.97
N PHE A 58 16.01 -13.48 -13.92
CA PHE A 58 14.60 -13.11 -13.97
C PHE A 58 13.91 -13.52 -12.69
N LYS A 59 13.26 -12.56 -12.04
CA LYS A 59 12.49 -12.74 -10.82
C LYS A 59 11.02 -12.43 -11.09
N PHE A 60 10.12 -13.20 -10.48
CA PHE A 60 8.68 -12.95 -10.53
C PHE A 60 8.03 -13.42 -9.22
N ASP A 61 6.97 -12.77 -8.82
CA ASP A 61 6.17 -13.07 -7.62
C ASP A 61 4.68 -12.90 -7.91
N PRO A 62 4.07 -13.86 -8.63
CA PRO A 62 2.68 -13.75 -9.03
C PRO A 62 1.76 -13.60 -7.82
N LEU A 63 0.71 -12.78 -7.98
CA LEU A 63 -0.31 -12.59 -6.96
C LEU A 63 -1.26 -13.81 -6.94
N ILE A 64 -0.72 -14.92 -6.46
CA ILE A 64 -1.45 -16.18 -6.27
C ILE A 64 -1.47 -16.46 -4.78
N GLU A 65 -2.66 -16.64 -4.25
CA GLU A 65 -2.86 -17.00 -2.86
C GLU A 65 -2.25 -18.39 -2.59
N TYR A 66 -1.38 -18.49 -1.59
CA TYR A 66 -0.80 -19.76 -1.19
C TYR A 66 -1.64 -20.42 -0.11
N ILE A 67 -1.99 -19.68 0.92
CA ILE A 67 -2.76 -20.16 2.07
C ILE A 67 -3.45 -18.97 2.76
N LYS A 68 -4.59 -19.21 3.40
CA LYS A 68 -5.28 -18.22 4.24
C LYS A 68 -5.18 -18.57 5.72
N HIS A 69 -5.11 -17.54 6.53
CA HIS A 69 -5.19 -17.63 7.98
C HIS A 69 -6.32 -16.74 8.50
N ASP A 70 -6.88 -17.13 9.63
CA ASP A 70 -7.77 -16.26 10.41
C ASP A 70 -6.97 -15.18 11.18
N LYS A 71 -7.66 -14.37 11.95
CA LYS A 71 -7.04 -13.29 12.76
C LYS A 71 -6.18 -13.82 13.91
N GLU A 72 -6.36 -15.05 14.32
CA GLU A 72 -5.56 -15.77 15.33
C GLU A 72 -4.33 -16.46 14.71
N GLY A 73 -4.21 -16.49 13.38
CA GLY A 73 -3.13 -17.13 12.66
C GLY A 73 -3.35 -18.60 12.34
N ASN A 74 -4.54 -19.14 12.60
CA ASN A 74 -4.86 -20.52 12.25
C ASN A 74 -5.17 -20.61 10.75
N THR A 75 -4.73 -21.70 10.11
CA THR A 75 -5.01 -21.97 8.72
C THR A 75 -6.51 -22.20 8.50
N THR A 76 -7.10 -21.46 7.56
CA THR A 76 -8.54 -21.56 7.23
C THR A 76 -8.81 -22.30 5.93
N THR A 77 -7.78 -22.73 5.20
CA THR A 77 -7.89 -23.51 3.97
C THR A 77 -7.33 -24.91 4.19
N GLU A 78 -8.06 -25.93 3.76
CA GLU A 78 -7.59 -27.35 3.84
C GLU A 78 -6.42 -27.58 2.89
N ASP A 79 -6.48 -27.00 1.67
CA ASP A 79 -5.44 -27.09 0.66
C ASP A 79 -4.65 -25.79 0.53
N ASN A 80 -3.35 -25.94 0.30
CA ASN A 80 -2.49 -24.85 -0.11
C ASN A 80 -2.09 -25.01 -1.59
N ASN A 81 -1.49 -23.97 -2.17
CA ASN A 81 -1.01 -24.01 -3.55
C ASN A 81 0.41 -24.61 -3.68
N GLN A 82 0.79 -25.58 -2.84
CA GLN A 82 2.10 -26.24 -2.92
C GLN A 82 2.31 -26.95 -4.26
N GLN A 83 1.29 -27.59 -4.80
CA GLN A 83 1.36 -28.24 -6.11
C GLN A 83 1.77 -27.27 -7.22
N PHE A 84 1.26 -26.05 -7.17
CA PHE A 84 1.65 -25.01 -8.13
C PHE A 84 3.10 -24.54 -7.92
N VAL A 85 3.57 -24.43 -6.69
CA VAL A 85 4.98 -24.14 -6.40
C VAL A 85 5.89 -25.25 -6.99
N ASP A 86 5.50 -26.50 -6.83
CA ASP A 86 6.26 -27.62 -7.34
C ASP A 86 6.20 -27.72 -8.88
N PHE A 87 5.07 -27.37 -9.47
CA PHE A 87 4.94 -27.19 -10.92
C PHE A 87 5.92 -26.11 -11.44
N LEU A 88 6.01 -24.95 -10.80
CA LEU A 88 6.95 -23.90 -11.18
C LEU A 88 8.41 -24.37 -11.06
N LYS A 89 8.75 -25.12 -10.00
CA LYS A 89 10.08 -25.71 -9.85
C LYS A 89 10.41 -26.69 -10.98
N LYS A 90 9.49 -27.57 -11.35
CA LYS A 90 9.63 -28.49 -12.48
C LYS A 90 9.85 -27.76 -13.80
N ASN A 91 9.30 -26.55 -13.95
CA ASN A 91 9.50 -25.67 -15.11
C ASN A 91 10.73 -24.75 -14.97
N GLY A 92 11.65 -25.05 -14.08
CA GLY A 92 12.94 -24.39 -13.95
C GLY A 92 12.98 -23.12 -13.07
N ALA A 93 11.91 -22.82 -12.34
CA ALA A 93 11.92 -21.76 -11.36
C ALA A 93 12.56 -22.21 -10.05
N LYS A 94 13.29 -21.33 -9.38
CA LYS A 94 13.82 -21.55 -8.03
C LYS A 94 12.99 -20.80 -7.01
N HIS A 95 12.28 -21.52 -6.14
CA HIS A 95 11.53 -20.90 -5.05
C HIS A 95 12.49 -20.41 -3.95
N ARG A 96 12.29 -19.16 -3.50
CA ARG A 96 13.16 -18.50 -2.51
C ARG A 96 12.70 -18.67 -1.06
N GLY A 97 11.73 -19.54 -0.82
CA GLY A 97 11.13 -19.76 0.50
C GLY A 97 10.02 -18.74 0.80
N PHE A 98 9.42 -18.89 1.98
CA PHE A 98 8.42 -17.97 2.50
C PHE A 98 9.07 -17.07 3.57
N THR A 99 9.35 -15.82 3.20
CA THR A 99 9.91 -14.84 4.13
C THR A 99 8.80 -14.13 4.90
N ILE A 100 9.07 -13.77 6.15
CA ILE A 100 8.20 -12.93 6.98
C ILE A 100 8.75 -11.50 6.94
N GLY A 101 7.84 -10.51 6.82
CA GLY A 101 8.20 -9.10 6.78
C GLY A 101 8.64 -8.61 5.40
N TYR A 102 9.23 -7.42 5.40
CA TYR A 102 9.73 -6.77 4.19
C TYR A 102 11.13 -7.24 3.85
N THR A 103 11.37 -7.47 2.56
CA THR A 103 12.70 -7.77 2.03
C THR A 103 12.91 -6.98 0.75
N ASP A 104 14.18 -6.65 0.43
CA ASP A 104 14.53 -5.98 -0.83
C ASP A 104 14.42 -6.93 -2.05
N GLU A 105 14.17 -8.21 -1.80
CA GLU A 105 14.20 -9.24 -2.85
C GLU A 105 12.86 -9.41 -3.57
N ALA A 106 11.73 -9.18 -2.89
CA ALA A 106 10.39 -9.42 -3.45
C ALA A 106 9.35 -8.56 -2.74
N GLN A 107 8.15 -8.44 -3.32
CA GLN A 107 7.02 -7.85 -2.63
C GLN A 107 6.66 -8.66 -1.38
N PHE A 108 6.03 -8.01 -0.39
CA PHE A 108 5.60 -8.69 0.83
C PHE A 108 4.72 -9.92 0.50
N ARG A 109 4.93 -11.00 1.21
CA ARG A 109 4.22 -12.27 0.99
C ARG A 109 2.94 -12.38 1.78
N TRP A 110 2.88 -11.68 2.90
CA TRP A 110 1.75 -11.67 3.81
C TRP A 110 1.01 -10.35 3.69
N SER A 111 -0.29 -10.40 3.61
CA SER A 111 -1.15 -9.22 3.64
C SER A 111 -2.39 -9.50 4.45
N TYR A 112 -2.90 -8.48 5.12
CA TYR A 112 -4.19 -8.52 5.75
C TYR A 112 -5.27 -8.11 4.75
N ALA A 113 -6.37 -8.84 4.75
CA ALA A 113 -7.56 -8.50 3.99
C ALA A 113 -8.76 -8.46 4.94
N LEU A 114 -9.56 -7.41 4.83
CA LEU A 114 -10.81 -7.27 5.54
C LEU A 114 -11.95 -7.44 4.52
N ASP A 115 -12.82 -8.42 4.73
CA ASP A 115 -14.03 -8.53 3.93
C ASP A 115 -15.05 -7.48 4.39
N ILE A 116 -15.37 -6.55 3.48
CA ILE A 116 -16.31 -5.46 3.73
C ILE A 116 -17.62 -5.64 2.94
N LYS A 117 -17.76 -6.73 2.19
CA LYS A 117 -18.93 -6.96 1.36
C LYS A 117 -20.17 -7.15 2.22
N ASN A 118 -21.24 -6.41 1.92
CA ASN A 118 -22.52 -6.45 2.65
C ASN A 118 -22.41 -6.17 4.16
N ARG A 119 -21.38 -5.43 4.59
CA ARG A 119 -21.18 -5.05 5.98
C ARG A 119 -21.34 -3.54 6.16
N THR A 120 -22.01 -3.16 7.21
CA THR A 120 -22.12 -1.76 7.61
C THR A 120 -20.86 -1.30 8.35
N PHE A 121 -20.68 0.01 8.50
CA PHE A 121 -19.61 0.55 9.33
C PHE A 121 -19.71 0.07 10.79
N GLU A 122 -20.91 -0.09 11.30
CA GLU A 122 -21.16 -0.62 12.65
C GLU A 122 -20.69 -2.07 12.79
N ASP A 123 -20.95 -2.92 11.78
CA ASP A 123 -20.47 -4.31 11.76
C ASP A 123 -18.96 -4.37 11.75
N LEU A 124 -18.32 -3.55 10.92
CA LEU A 124 -16.86 -3.45 10.87
C LEU A 124 -16.29 -2.98 12.22
N THR A 125 -16.94 -1.98 12.82
CA THR A 125 -16.51 -1.42 14.11
C THR A 125 -16.61 -2.45 15.24
N LYS A 126 -17.63 -3.32 15.24
CA LYS A 126 -17.75 -4.40 16.26
C LYS A 126 -16.51 -5.30 16.27
N ASP A 127 -15.98 -5.63 15.09
CA ASP A 127 -14.83 -6.53 14.95
C ASP A 127 -13.47 -5.86 15.21
N MET A 128 -13.41 -4.53 15.24
CA MET A 128 -12.18 -3.81 15.55
C MET A 128 -11.74 -4.08 16.99
N ASN A 129 -10.44 -4.21 17.21
CA ASN A 129 -9.89 -4.30 18.55
C ASN A 129 -10.10 -2.99 19.33
N SER A 130 -10.05 -3.07 20.65
CA SER A 130 -10.31 -1.93 21.55
C SER A 130 -9.34 -0.76 21.35
N ARG A 131 -8.10 -1.02 20.91
CA ARG A 131 -7.11 0.02 20.60
C ARG A 131 -7.55 0.83 19.38
N CYS A 132 -7.94 0.16 18.30
CA CYS A 132 -8.43 0.80 17.08
C CYS A 132 -9.66 1.67 17.38
N LYS A 133 -10.66 1.11 18.07
CA LYS A 133 -11.87 1.85 18.49
C LYS A 133 -11.55 3.11 19.30
N ARG A 134 -10.60 3.03 20.24
CA ARG A 134 -10.17 4.19 21.02
C ARG A 134 -9.46 5.24 20.18
N SER A 135 -8.63 4.81 19.22
CA SER A 135 -7.91 5.74 18.33
C SER A 135 -8.87 6.50 17.41
N ILE A 136 -9.86 5.82 16.83
CA ILE A 136 -10.93 6.46 16.03
C ILE A 136 -11.68 7.49 16.89
N LYS A 137 -12.21 7.06 18.05
CA LYS A 137 -12.92 7.97 18.98
C LYS A 137 -12.07 9.16 19.43
N LYS A 138 -10.74 8.99 19.50
CA LYS A 138 -9.84 10.08 19.86
C LYS A 138 -9.67 11.05 18.68
N ALA A 139 -9.49 10.54 17.46
CA ALA A 139 -9.41 11.38 16.26
C ALA A 139 -10.68 12.22 16.06
N GLU A 140 -11.86 11.62 16.27
CA GLU A 140 -13.17 12.30 16.14
C GLU A 140 -13.38 13.46 17.10
N LYS A 141 -12.62 13.55 18.20
CA LYS A 141 -12.69 14.68 19.14
C LYS A 141 -12.09 15.96 18.59
N TYR A 142 -11.13 15.83 17.68
CA TYR A 142 -10.39 16.96 17.14
C TYR A 142 -11.02 17.48 15.84
N PRO A 143 -10.85 18.75 15.52
CA PRO A 143 -11.38 19.35 14.28
C PRO A 143 -10.50 18.95 13.08
N LEU A 144 -10.53 17.67 12.75
CA LEU A 144 -9.81 17.08 11.62
C LEU A 144 -10.73 17.04 10.39
N MET A 145 -10.18 17.37 9.24
CA MET A 145 -10.88 17.32 7.97
C MET A 145 -10.07 16.57 6.93
N VAL A 146 -10.70 15.62 6.26
CA VAL A 146 -10.10 14.90 5.12
C VAL A 146 -10.45 15.61 3.84
N LYS A 147 -9.43 15.96 3.03
CA LYS A 147 -9.61 16.58 1.71
C LYS A 147 -8.81 15.81 0.67
N ASP A 148 -9.34 15.74 -0.54
CA ASP A 148 -8.61 15.16 -1.67
C ASP A 148 -7.44 16.06 -2.08
N VAL A 149 -6.34 15.43 -2.48
CA VAL A 149 -5.13 16.11 -2.96
C VAL A 149 -5.41 16.75 -4.31
N THR A 150 -5.19 18.06 -4.39
CA THR A 150 -5.23 18.85 -5.62
C THR A 150 -3.83 19.12 -6.16
N ASP A 151 -3.70 19.72 -7.34
CA ASP A 151 -2.41 20.12 -7.88
C ASP A 151 -1.74 21.22 -7.03
N LYS A 152 -2.52 21.99 -6.25
CA LYS A 152 -2.02 23.00 -5.32
C LYS A 152 -1.52 22.38 -4.00
N THR A 153 -2.09 21.26 -3.57
CA THR A 153 -1.80 20.64 -2.27
C THR A 153 -0.95 19.37 -2.36
N ILE A 154 -0.55 18.96 -3.57
CA ILE A 154 0.28 17.78 -3.77
C ILE A 154 1.70 17.95 -3.19
N LYS A 155 2.14 19.19 -3.02
CA LYS A 155 3.41 19.48 -2.34
C LYS A 155 3.30 19.16 -0.85
N ASP A 156 2.23 19.60 -0.16
CA ASP A 156 2.00 19.26 1.25
C ASP A 156 1.94 17.75 1.46
N PHE A 157 1.30 17.06 0.51
CA PHE A 157 1.26 15.59 0.50
C PHE A 157 2.68 14.99 0.44
N LYS A 158 3.52 15.48 -0.50
CA LYS A 158 4.91 15.04 -0.65
C LYS A 158 5.73 15.29 0.60
N ASP A 159 5.59 16.48 1.21
CA ASP A 159 6.35 16.86 2.41
C ASP A 159 6.05 15.92 3.59
N ILE A 160 4.78 15.52 3.79
CA ILE A 160 4.38 14.53 4.80
C ILE A 160 4.97 13.14 4.51
N MET A 161 4.95 12.72 3.24
CA MET A 161 5.50 11.42 2.85
C MET A 161 7.01 11.38 3.04
N GLU A 162 7.72 12.46 2.70
CA GLU A 162 9.16 12.59 2.88
C GLU A 162 9.55 12.54 4.35
N SER A 163 8.91 13.35 5.20
CA SER A 163 9.13 13.33 6.65
C SER A 163 8.90 11.92 7.24
N THR A 164 7.90 11.19 6.74
CA THR A 164 7.64 9.82 7.18
C THR A 164 8.74 8.86 6.72
N ALA A 165 9.21 9.01 5.48
CA ALA A 165 10.27 8.18 4.91
C ALA A 165 11.61 8.38 5.63
N GLU A 166 11.98 9.63 5.91
CA GLU A 166 13.17 10.00 6.69
C GLU A 166 13.13 9.35 8.09
N ARG A 167 12.01 9.50 8.80
CA ARG A 167 11.83 8.91 10.13
C ARG A 167 11.89 7.40 10.13
N GLN A 168 11.46 6.75 9.05
CA GLN A 168 11.47 5.30 8.90
C GLN A 168 12.73 4.77 8.19
N HIS A 169 13.69 5.65 7.90
CA HIS A 169 14.98 5.32 7.26
C HIS A 169 14.85 4.62 5.89
N HIS A 170 13.89 5.06 5.07
CA HIS A 170 13.76 4.60 3.69
C HIS A 170 13.65 5.78 2.71
N GLY A 171 13.86 5.53 1.42
CA GLY A 171 13.67 6.54 0.38
C GLY A 171 12.20 6.84 0.11
N ASP A 172 11.89 8.11 -0.14
CA ASP A 172 10.59 8.51 -0.65
C ASP A 172 10.59 8.64 -2.18
N ARG A 173 9.40 8.75 -2.75
CA ARG A 173 9.18 9.01 -4.16
C ARG A 173 9.28 10.51 -4.47
N THR A 174 9.63 10.83 -5.70
CA THR A 174 9.68 12.23 -6.15
C THR A 174 8.30 12.86 -6.25
N LEU A 175 8.22 14.18 -6.20
CA LEU A 175 6.96 14.90 -6.43
C LEU A 175 6.34 14.54 -7.79
N SER A 176 7.18 14.44 -8.84
CA SER A 176 6.72 14.06 -10.17
C SER A 176 6.13 12.65 -10.24
N TYR A 177 6.62 11.73 -9.40
CA TYR A 177 6.01 10.40 -9.27
C TYR A 177 4.58 10.50 -8.76
N TYR A 178 4.33 11.26 -7.69
CA TYR A 178 2.99 11.42 -7.13
C TYR A 178 2.03 12.14 -8.09
N GLN A 179 2.53 13.15 -8.81
CA GLN A 179 1.77 13.83 -9.87
C GLN A 179 1.37 12.87 -11.00
N THR A 180 2.33 12.07 -11.48
CA THR A 180 2.10 11.07 -12.51
C THR A 180 1.12 10.00 -12.03
N LEU A 181 1.30 9.50 -10.81
CA LEU A 181 0.42 8.48 -10.23
C LEU A 181 -1.04 8.98 -10.18
N LYS A 182 -1.26 10.20 -9.67
CA LYS A 182 -2.58 10.85 -9.64
C LYS A 182 -3.18 10.99 -11.03
N CYS A 183 -2.37 11.46 -12.01
CA CYS A 183 -2.83 11.69 -13.37
C CYS A 183 -3.18 10.38 -14.11
N GLN A 184 -2.38 9.33 -13.94
CA GLN A 184 -2.53 8.07 -14.67
C GLN A 184 -3.63 7.17 -14.11
N LEU A 185 -3.80 7.15 -12.80
CA LEU A 185 -4.77 6.26 -12.14
C LEU A 185 -6.15 6.91 -11.96
N LYS A 186 -6.28 8.23 -12.10
CA LYS A 186 -7.56 8.96 -12.12
C LYS A 186 -8.63 8.41 -11.17
N ASP A 187 -9.60 7.67 -11.74
CA ASP A 187 -10.79 7.21 -11.05
C ASP A 187 -10.56 5.99 -10.12
N ILE A 188 -9.39 5.37 -10.19
CA ILE A 188 -9.06 4.21 -9.35
C ILE A 188 -8.08 4.54 -8.22
N ILE A 189 -7.73 5.81 -8.05
CA ILE A 189 -6.89 6.31 -6.96
C ILE A 189 -7.59 7.39 -6.16
N ARG A 190 -7.42 7.35 -4.84
CA ARG A 190 -7.72 8.47 -3.97
C ARG A 190 -6.47 8.83 -3.19
N MET A 191 -6.03 10.06 -3.35
CA MET A 191 -4.97 10.67 -2.55
C MET A 191 -5.61 11.70 -1.64
N CYS A 192 -5.41 11.61 -0.35
CA CYS A 192 -6.02 12.52 0.61
C CYS A 192 -5.01 13.09 1.61
N LEU A 193 -5.34 14.24 2.12
CA LEU A 193 -4.70 14.93 3.23
C LEU A 193 -5.68 15.08 4.37
N VAL A 194 -5.20 14.89 5.59
CA VAL A 194 -5.93 15.24 6.80
C VAL A 194 -5.40 16.58 7.29
N TYR A 195 -6.30 17.53 7.40
CA TYR A 195 -6.02 18.87 7.92
C TYR A 195 -6.56 19.03 9.32
N LEU A 196 -5.78 19.72 10.15
CA LEU A 196 -6.23 20.26 11.43
C LEU A 196 -6.70 21.70 11.22
N ASP A 197 -7.94 22.01 11.62
CA ASP A 197 -8.43 23.39 11.72
C ASP A 197 -7.86 24.00 13.01
N LYS A 198 -6.84 24.87 12.86
CA LYS A 198 -6.08 25.46 13.98
C LYS A 198 -6.97 26.35 14.86
N GLU A 199 -7.78 27.21 14.25
CA GLU A 199 -8.60 28.17 15.00
C GLU A 199 -9.62 27.44 15.87
N LYS A 200 -10.34 26.48 15.27
CA LYS A 200 -11.30 25.66 15.98
C LYS A 200 -10.64 24.78 17.06
N PHE A 201 -9.42 24.28 16.78
CA PHE A 201 -8.68 23.49 17.74
C PHE A 201 -8.31 24.30 19.00
N ILE A 202 -7.82 25.54 18.82
CA ILE A 202 -7.45 26.44 19.93
C ILE A 202 -8.70 26.85 20.71
N ASP A 203 -9.80 27.17 20.02
CA ASP A 203 -11.09 27.52 20.66
C ASP A 203 -11.62 26.34 21.50
N ASP A 204 -11.60 25.11 20.96
CA ASP A 204 -12.03 23.90 21.68
C ASP A 204 -11.19 23.65 22.94
N ILE A 205 -9.87 23.90 22.90
CA ILE A 205 -8.99 23.83 24.07
C ILE A 205 -9.35 24.90 25.11
N ASN A 206 -9.52 26.16 24.67
CA ASN A 206 -9.87 27.25 25.55
C ASN A 206 -11.21 27.04 26.27
N ARG A 207 -12.13 26.30 25.64
CA ARG A 207 -13.42 25.89 26.24
C ARG A 207 -13.30 24.62 27.09
N GLY A 208 -12.10 24.06 27.26
CA GLY A 208 -11.88 22.85 28.08
C GLY A 208 -12.45 21.56 27.48
N LYS A 209 -12.73 21.51 26.19
CA LYS A 209 -13.33 20.33 25.53
C LYS A 209 -12.41 19.11 25.56
N TYR A 210 -11.10 19.33 25.46
CA TYR A 210 -10.04 18.32 25.58
C TYR A 210 -8.71 18.98 26.00
N SER A 211 -7.81 18.17 26.53
CA SER A 211 -6.42 18.57 26.82
C SER A 211 -5.46 17.88 25.87
N ILE A 212 -4.33 18.54 25.62
CA ILE A 212 -3.22 17.99 24.81
C ILE A 212 -1.89 18.37 25.47
N ASP A 213 -0.84 17.68 25.10
CA ASP A 213 0.54 18.01 25.52
C ASP A 213 0.90 19.45 25.11
N GLU A 214 1.53 20.20 26.02
CA GLU A 214 1.87 21.61 25.81
C GLU A 214 2.78 21.80 24.59
N LYS A 215 3.73 20.88 24.36
CA LYS A 215 4.63 20.97 23.19
C LYS A 215 3.86 20.87 21.88
N VAL A 216 2.86 19.97 21.81
CA VAL A 216 2.01 19.85 20.62
C VAL A 216 1.15 21.11 20.44
N LEU A 217 0.64 21.65 21.52
CA LEU A 217 -0.14 22.89 21.50
C LEU A 217 0.70 24.07 20.99
N ASP A 218 1.94 24.18 21.44
CA ASP A 218 2.87 25.25 21.03
C ASP A 218 3.23 25.11 19.55
N ILE A 219 3.47 23.90 19.06
CA ILE A 219 3.71 23.66 17.63
C ILE A 219 2.51 24.13 16.81
N ILE A 220 1.28 23.75 17.22
CA ILE A 220 0.06 24.15 16.54
C ILE A 220 -0.14 25.67 16.57
N LYS A 221 0.08 26.33 17.70
CA LYS A 221 -0.07 27.78 17.84
C LYS A 221 0.90 28.55 16.94
N ASN A 222 2.14 28.06 16.83
CA ASN A 222 3.22 28.71 16.05
C ASN A 222 3.15 28.40 14.55
N ASP A 223 2.34 27.48 14.09
CA ASP A 223 2.14 27.25 12.66
C ASP A 223 1.38 28.44 12.03
N GLU A 224 1.90 29.01 10.95
CA GLU A 224 1.28 30.16 10.29
C GLU A 224 -0.01 29.81 9.54
N ARG A 225 -0.25 28.52 9.26
CA ARG A 225 -1.40 28.04 8.50
C ARG A 225 -2.63 27.91 9.37
N ILE A 226 -3.79 28.31 8.85
CA ILE A 226 -5.10 28.07 9.50
C ILE A 226 -5.48 26.60 9.38
N MET A 227 -5.25 26.01 8.20
CA MET A 227 -5.47 24.60 7.90
C MET A 227 -4.12 23.90 7.81
N ILE A 228 -3.75 23.17 8.86
CA ILE A 228 -2.45 22.51 8.95
C ILE A 228 -2.56 21.09 8.38
N PRO A 229 -1.87 20.73 7.30
CA PRO A 229 -1.84 19.35 6.80
C PRO A 229 -0.98 18.49 7.73
N ILE A 230 -1.55 17.46 8.34
CA ILE A 230 -0.89 16.65 9.38
C ILE A 230 -0.72 15.20 9.03
N SER A 231 -1.54 14.66 8.13
CA SER A 231 -1.45 13.28 7.68
C SER A 231 -1.85 13.15 6.21
N ALA A 232 -1.38 12.10 5.57
CA ALA A 232 -1.58 11.83 4.16
C ALA A 232 -1.84 10.35 3.90
N GLY A 233 -2.62 10.02 2.86
CA GLY A 233 -2.86 8.63 2.47
C GLY A 233 -3.12 8.47 0.99
N ILE A 234 -2.68 7.31 0.44
CA ILE A 234 -3.02 6.86 -0.90
C ILE A 234 -3.80 5.56 -0.82
N PHE A 235 -4.91 5.55 -1.49
CA PHE A 235 -5.78 4.39 -1.67
C PHE A 235 -5.95 4.10 -3.15
N ILE A 236 -5.83 2.82 -3.53
CA ILE A 236 -6.10 2.36 -4.89
C ILE A 236 -7.22 1.33 -4.81
N PHE A 237 -8.21 1.47 -5.66
CA PHE A 237 -9.40 0.62 -5.63
C PHE A 237 -9.81 0.17 -7.03
N ASP A 238 -10.38 -1.00 -7.09
CA ASP A 238 -11.08 -1.54 -8.23
C ASP A 238 -12.51 -1.97 -7.81
N LYS A 239 -13.22 -2.67 -8.68
CA LYS A 239 -14.59 -3.15 -8.38
C LYS A 239 -14.68 -4.05 -7.15
N ASN A 240 -13.59 -4.69 -6.74
CA ASN A 240 -13.59 -5.76 -5.74
C ASN A 240 -12.64 -5.51 -4.57
N ARG A 241 -11.74 -4.52 -4.67
CA ARG A 241 -10.69 -4.29 -3.68
C ARG A 241 -10.47 -2.82 -3.44
N PHE A 242 -10.22 -2.50 -2.18
CA PHE A 242 -9.74 -1.20 -1.74
C PHE A 242 -8.39 -1.42 -1.03
N ASN A 243 -7.34 -0.82 -1.54
CA ASN A 243 -5.98 -1.02 -1.04
C ASN A 243 -5.45 0.27 -0.45
N TYR A 244 -5.07 0.26 0.81
CA TYR A 244 -4.23 1.28 1.42
C TYR A 244 -2.77 1.02 0.98
N VAL A 245 -2.19 1.95 0.25
CA VAL A 245 -0.89 1.75 -0.43
C VAL A 245 0.23 2.47 0.30
N TYR A 246 0.03 3.75 0.59
CA TYR A 246 0.98 4.61 1.27
C TYR A 246 0.26 5.49 2.28
N GLY A 247 0.93 5.80 3.39
CA GLY A 247 0.47 6.80 4.32
C GLY A 247 1.61 7.39 5.12
N GLY A 248 1.42 8.63 5.49
CA GLY A 248 2.37 9.40 6.28
C GLY A 248 1.67 10.27 7.30
N THR A 249 2.40 10.62 8.36
CA THR A 249 1.93 11.55 9.39
C THR A 249 3.16 12.20 9.99
N TYR A 250 3.12 13.49 10.19
CA TYR A 250 4.16 14.19 10.94
C TYR A 250 4.18 13.71 12.39
N ALA A 251 5.36 13.43 12.92
CA ALA A 251 5.53 12.79 14.22
C ALA A 251 4.94 13.62 15.38
N GLU A 252 5.06 14.93 15.29
CA GLU A 252 4.54 15.89 16.27
C GLU A 252 3.01 15.84 16.44
N TYR A 253 2.29 15.35 15.42
CA TYR A 253 0.82 15.22 15.46
C TYR A 253 0.30 13.81 15.73
N PHE A 254 1.16 12.86 16.09
CA PHE A 254 0.73 11.48 16.38
C PHE A 254 -0.35 11.38 17.47
N SER A 255 -0.28 12.28 18.45
CA SER A 255 -1.27 12.31 19.54
C SER A 255 -2.69 12.60 19.06
N LEU A 256 -2.86 13.20 17.88
CA LEU A 256 -4.17 13.51 17.30
C LEU A 256 -4.82 12.31 16.58
N MET A 257 -4.12 11.20 16.40
CA MET A 257 -4.62 9.97 15.76
C MET A 257 -5.18 10.17 14.34
N ALA A 258 -4.66 11.16 13.59
CA ALA A 258 -5.14 11.55 12.26
C ALA A 258 -5.19 10.42 11.21
N PRO A 259 -4.36 9.35 11.24
CA PRO A 259 -4.46 8.22 10.32
C PRO A 259 -5.70 7.33 10.52
N TYR A 260 -6.45 7.49 11.60
CA TYR A 260 -7.67 6.74 11.91
C TYR A 260 -8.88 7.52 11.48
#